data_942c6c21d6e8b3844ef0584b9ef73f49
#
_entry.id   942c6c21d6e8b3844ef0584b9ef73f49
#
_cell.length_a   1.000
_cell.length_b   1.000
_cell.length_c   1.000
_cell.angle_alpha   90.00
_cell.angle_beta   90.00
_cell.angle_gamma   90.00
#
_symmetry.space_group_name_H-M   'P 1'
#
loop_
_entity.id
_entity.type
_entity.pdbx_description
1 polymer ?
#
loop_
_entity_poly.entity_id
_entity_poly.type
_entity_poly.pdbx_seq_one_letter_code
_entity_poly.pdbx_strand_id
1 'polypeptide(L)'
;MGSASSMLTQYDIEEVQEHCNHLFTQQEIVSLYKRFCQLDRNAKGFISADEFLSVPEFAMNPLSQRLLKMVDGLNFKDFVAFLSAFSAKATVPQKIEIIFKVYDSDCNGKVTFNDLNEVLHDLTGSFMSEKQRKEVLSQLLHEAGYTKESSLLLHDFIKIMEHSGLKMEVEIPED
;
A
#
# COMPACT_ATOMS: atom_id res chain seq x y z
N MET A 1 -10.49 -11.39 -28.24
CA MET A 1 -10.44 -10.80 -27.94
C MET A 1 -11.11 -10.30 -27.09
N GLY A 2 -11.51 -10.72 -26.37
CA GLY A 2 -12.21 -10.13 -25.32
C GLY A 2 -12.28 -8.65 -25.37
N SER A 3 -12.15 -8.22 -26.49
CA SER A 3 -12.02 -6.80 -26.76
C SER A 3 -13.17 -5.98 -26.24
N ALA A 4 -14.37 -6.53 -26.24
CA ALA A 4 -15.54 -5.82 -25.73
C ALA A 4 -15.43 -5.49 -24.25
N SER A 5 -14.81 -6.38 -23.47
CA SER A 5 -14.60 -6.17 -22.04
C SER A 5 -13.52 -5.15 -21.76
N SER A 6 -12.71 -4.80 -22.76
CA SER A 6 -11.63 -3.84 -22.57
C SER A 6 -12.03 -2.40 -22.87
N MET A 7 -13.32 -2.17 -23.16
CA MET A 7 -13.79 -0.81 -23.41
C MET A 7 -14.05 -0.06 -22.12
N LEU A 8 -13.27 0.98 -21.91
CA LEU A 8 -13.45 1.87 -20.78
C LEU A 8 -14.20 3.11 -21.25
N THR A 9 -15.40 3.32 -20.76
CA THR A 9 -16.22 4.48 -21.15
C THR A 9 -15.79 5.72 -20.39
N GLN A 10 -16.19 6.90 -20.88
CA GLN A 10 -15.91 8.14 -20.17
C GLN A 10 -16.55 8.14 -18.78
N TYR A 11 -17.72 7.57 -18.65
CA TYR A 11 -18.39 7.42 -17.36
C TYR A 11 -17.56 6.58 -16.39
N ASP A 12 -17.02 5.47 -16.87
CA ASP A 12 -16.16 4.61 -16.05
C ASP A 12 -14.90 5.35 -15.61
N ILE A 13 -14.30 6.13 -16.49
CA ILE A 13 -13.09 6.91 -16.16
C ILE A 13 -13.38 7.92 -15.06
N GLU A 14 -14.52 8.62 -15.16
CA GLU A 14 -14.91 9.60 -14.15
C GLU A 14 -15.19 8.95 -12.80
N GLU A 15 -15.85 7.79 -12.80
CA GLU A 15 -16.12 7.05 -11.58
C GLU A 15 -14.84 6.60 -10.91
N VAL A 16 -13.90 6.08 -11.67
CA VAL A 16 -12.58 5.67 -11.13
C VAL A 16 -11.82 6.87 -10.61
N GLN A 17 -11.87 8.00 -11.31
CA GLN A 17 -11.20 9.22 -10.89
C GLN A 17 -11.73 9.71 -9.55
N GLU A 18 -13.05 9.68 -9.35
CA GLU A 18 -13.65 10.01 -8.05
C GLU A 18 -13.22 9.04 -6.96
N HIS A 19 -13.20 7.75 -7.29
CA HIS A 19 -12.84 6.71 -6.32
C HIS A 19 -11.40 6.83 -5.82
N CYS A 20 -10.50 7.35 -6.64
CA CYS A 20 -9.11 7.57 -6.23
C CYS A 20 -8.84 9.02 -5.81
N ASN A 21 -9.89 9.80 -5.47
CA ASN A 21 -9.80 11.17 -5.01
C ASN A 21 -9.08 12.11 -6.00
N HIS A 22 -9.27 11.87 -7.28
CA HIS A 22 -8.67 12.66 -8.38
C HIS A 22 -7.13 12.69 -8.33
N LEU A 23 -6.50 11.66 -7.74
CA LEU A 23 -5.05 11.58 -7.69
C LEU A 23 -4.40 11.21 -9.03
N PHE A 24 -5.18 10.63 -9.93
CA PHE A 24 -4.75 10.34 -11.29
C PHE A 24 -5.59 11.11 -12.30
N THR A 25 -4.95 11.53 -13.38
CA THR A 25 -5.65 12.15 -14.51
C THR A 25 -6.42 11.07 -15.27
N GLN A 26 -7.37 11.51 -16.12
CA GLN A 26 -8.12 10.58 -16.95
C GLN A 26 -7.20 9.81 -17.90
N GLN A 27 -6.16 10.46 -18.42
CA GLN A 27 -5.19 9.82 -19.29
C GLN A 27 -4.39 8.74 -18.56
N GLU A 28 -3.99 9.03 -17.32
CA GLU A 28 -3.30 8.07 -16.47
C GLU A 28 -4.18 6.86 -16.18
N ILE A 29 -5.47 7.09 -15.94
CA ILE A 29 -6.43 6.01 -15.69
C ILE A 29 -6.57 5.10 -16.93
N VAL A 30 -6.60 5.67 -18.11
CA VAL A 30 -6.64 4.89 -19.36
C VAL A 30 -5.38 4.02 -19.49
N SER A 31 -4.22 4.58 -19.19
CA SER A 31 -2.95 3.84 -19.21
C SER A 31 -2.95 2.70 -18.18
N LEU A 32 -3.44 2.97 -16.98
CA LEU A 32 -3.56 1.96 -15.93
C LEU A 32 -4.53 0.84 -16.31
N TYR A 33 -5.60 1.17 -17.03
CA TYR A 33 -6.53 0.16 -17.50
C TYR A 33 -5.89 -0.81 -18.49
N LYS A 34 -5.08 -0.29 -19.39
CA LYS A 34 -4.32 -1.14 -20.32
C LYS A 34 -3.41 -2.10 -19.55
N ARG A 35 -2.74 -1.60 -18.54
CA ARG A 35 -1.87 -2.41 -17.68
C ARG A 35 -2.67 -3.45 -16.90
N PHE A 36 -3.79 -3.06 -16.34
CA PHE A 36 -4.68 -3.96 -15.63
C PHE A 36 -5.11 -5.12 -16.53
N CYS A 37 -5.51 -4.84 -17.77
CA CYS A 37 -5.93 -5.87 -18.71
C CYS A 37 -4.78 -6.82 -19.09
N GLN A 38 -3.56 -6.31 -19.12
CA GLN A 38 -2.38 -7.15 -19.37
C GLN A 38 -2.08 -8.06 -18.20
N LEU A 39 -2.29 -7.60 -16.97
CA LEU A 39 -2.05 -8.38 -15.75
C LEU A 39 -3.15 -9.40 -15.50
N ASP A 40 -4.40 -9.04 -15.83
CA ASP A 40 -5.56 -9.91 -15.62
C ASP A 40 -5.62 -11.02 -16.67
N ARG A 41 -4.92 -12.11 -16.39
CA ARG A 41 -4.96 -13.28 -17.27
C ARG A 41 -6.37 -13.86 -17.27
N ASN A 42 -6.83 -14.27 -18.42
CA ASN A 42 -8.16 -14.84 -18.60
C ASN A 42 -9.31 -13.84 -18.42
N ALA A 43 -9.03 -12.54 -18.37
CA ALA A 43 -10.04 -11.49 -18.31
C ALA A 43 -11.10 -11.73 -17.24
N LYS A 44 -10.65 -12.03 -16.01
CA LYS A 44 -11.54 -12.32 -14.87
C LYS A 44 -12.22 -11.07 -14.32
N GLY A 45 -11.68 -9.87 -14.62
CA GLY A 45 -12.15 -8.61 -14.05
C GLY A 45 -11.48 -8.22 -12.75
N PHE A 46 -10.52 -9.01 -12.26
CA PHE A 46 -9.77 -8.72 -11.06
C PHE A 46 -8.35 -9.27 -11.16
N ILE A 47 -7.45 -8.75 -10.35
CA ILE A 47 -6.05 -9.19 -10.30
C ILE A 47 -5.85 -10.12 -9.11
N SER A 48 -5.30 -11.31 -9.36
CA SER A 48 -4.95 -12.25 -8.30
C SER A 48 -3.60 -11.86 -7.66
N ALA A 49 -3.32 -12.43 -6.51
CA ALA A 49 -2.03 -12.22 -5.82
C ALA A 49 -0.85 -12.61 -6.73
N ASP A 50 -0.96 -13.74 -7.45
CA ASP A 50 0.09 -14.19 -8.35
C ASP A 50 0.32 -13.22 -9.51
N GLU A 51 -0.77 -12.68 -10.06
CA GLU A 51 -0.68 -11.70 -11.13
C GLU A 51 -0.04 -10.40 -10.65
N PHE A 52 -0.40 -9.97 -9.44
CA PHE A 52 0.22 -8.80 -8.83
C PHE A 52 1.73 -9.00 -8.66
N LEU A 53 2.15 -10.16 -8.18
CA LEU A 53 3.57 -10.49 -8.01
C LEU A 53 4.31 -10.71 -9.31
N SER A 54 3.61 -10.82 -10.44
CA SER A 54 4.27 -10.89 -11.74
C SER A 54 4.91 -9.55 -12.14
N VAL A 55 4.54 -8.47 -11.47
CA VAL A 55 5.17 -7.15 -11.66
C VAL A 55 6.46 -7.12 -10.83
N PRO A 56 7.65 -7.02 -11.46
CA PRO A 56 8.92 -7.12 -10.72
C PRO A 56 9.07 -6.12 -9.59
N GLU A 57 8.58 -4.91 -9.77
CA GLU A 57 8.67 -3.85 -8.77
C GLU A 57 7.94 -4.23 -7.48
N PHE A 58 6.83 -4.94 -7.60
CA PHE A 58 6.09 -5.42 -6.43
C PHE A 58 6.72 -6.69 -5.85
N ALA A 59 7.14 -7.62 -6.72
CA ALA A 59 7.73 -8.87 -6.28
C ALA A 59 9.00 -8.65 -5.44
N MET A 60 9.77 -7.62 -5.77
CA MET A 60 11.01 -7.30 -5.07
C MET A 60 10.82 -6.46 -3.81
N ASN A 61 9.62 -5.97 -3.56
CA ASN A 61 9.34 -5.16 -2.40
C ASN A 61 9.36 -6.03 -1.13
N PRO A 62 10.13 -5.64 -0.08
CA PRO A 62 10.19 -6.44 1.16
C PRO A 62 8.83 -6.65 1.83
N LEU A 63 7.87 -5.77 1.57
CA LEU A 63 6.54 -5.87 2.15
C LEU A 63 5.53 -6.59 1.25
N SER A 64 5.98 -7.14 0.11
CA SER A 64 5.07 -7.73 -0.87
C SER A 64 4.18 -8.83 -0.29
N GLN A 65 4.74 -9.68 0.55
CA GLN A 65 3.97 -10.77 1.17
C GLN A 65 2.86 -10.24 2.07
N ARG A 66 3.10 -9.14 2.76
CA ARG A 66 2.08 -8.51 3.61
C ARG A 66 1.04 -7.78 2.77
N LEU A 67 1.47 -7.21 1.65
CA LEU A 67 0.57 -6.53 0.72
C LEU A 67 -0.39 -7.50 0.00
N LEU A 68 -0.03 -8.77 -0.12
CA LEU A 68 -0.86 -9.75 -0.83
C LEU A 68 -2.29 -9.83 -0.29
N LYS A 69 -2.47 -9.65 1.01
CA LYS A 69 -3.81 -9.66 1.61
C LYS A 69 -4.69 -8.52 1.09
N MET A 70 -4.06 -7.43 0.69
CA MET A 70 -4.76 -6.22 0.25
C MET A 70 -5.03 -6.21 -1.24
N VAL A 71 -4.23 -6.95 -2.01
CA VAL A 71 -4.25 -6.86 -3.47
C VAL A 71 -4.89 -8.07 -4.15
N ASP A 72 -5.15 -9.13 -3.41
CA ASP A 72 -5.79 -10.32 -3.99
C ASP A 72 -7.25 -10.02 -4.29
N GLY A 73 -7.63 -10.19 -5.55
CA GLY A 73 -9.00 -10.00 -5.98
C GLY A 73 -9.39 -8.54 -6.26
N LEU A 74 -8.44 -7.64 -6.44
CA LEU A 74 -8.76 -6.23 -6.73
C LEU A 74 -9.32 -6.07 -8.14
N ASN A 75 -10.53 -5.48 -8.25
CA ASN A 75 -11.06 -5.06 -9.54
C ASN A 75 -10.33 -3.78 -9.98
N PHE A 76 -10.63 -3.28 -11.18
CA PHE A 76 -9.89 -2.13 -11.72
C PHE A 76 -10.02 -0.90 -10.82
N LYS A 77 -11.21 -0.59 -10.34
CA LYS A 77 -11.44 0.59 -9.49
C LYS A 77 -10.61 0.52 -8.20
N ASP A 78 -10.61 -0.63 -7.55
CA ASP A 78 -9.84 -0.84 -6.32
C ASP A 78 -8.34 -0.90 -6.59
N PHE A 79 -7.94 -1.44 -7.74
CA PHE A 79 -6.54 -1.45 -8.17
C PHE A 79 -6.01 -0.03 -8.33
N VAL A 80 -6.77 0.85 -8.98
CA VAL A 80 -6.39 2.26 -9.13
C VAL A 80 -6.34 2.96 -7.79
N ALA A 81 -7.33 2.72 -6.93
CA ALA A 81 -7.35 3.30 -5.58
C ALA A 81 -6.14 2.86 -4.76
N PHE A 82 -5.78 1.59 -4.84
CA PHE A 82 -4.58 1.07 -4.17
C PHE A 82 -3.32 1.78 -4.66
N LEU A 83 -3.14 1.87 -5.98
CA LEU A 83 -1.96 2.52 -6.56
C LEU A 83 -1.92 4.02 -6.26
N SER A 84 -3.08 4.67 -6.16
CA SER A 84 -3.14 6.11 -5.91
C SER A 84 -2.50 6.49 -4.57
N ALA A 85 -2.57 5.61 -3.58
CA ALA A 85 -1.96 5.85 -2.27
C ALA A 85 -0.42 5.91 -2.34
N PHE A 86 0.17 5.32 -3.37
CA PHE A 86 1.61 5.35 -3.60
C PHE A 86 2.04 6.45 -4.56
N SER A 87 1.08 7.18 -5.12
CA SER A 87 1.37 8.28 -6.02
C SER A 87 2.08 9.41 -5.28
N ALA A 88 2.96 10.13 -5.98
CA ALA A 88 3.60 11.33 -5.44
C ALA A 88 2.58 12.41 -5.08
N LYS A 89 1.40 12.38 -5.68
CA LYS A 89 0.31 13.32 -5.42
C LYS A 89 -0.52 12.97 -4.19
N ALA A 90 -0.36 11.73 -3.66
CA ALA A 90 -1.10 11.31 -2.48
C ALA A 90 -0.64 12.10 -1.25
N THR A 91 -1.58 12.40 -0.36
CA THR A 91 -1.25 13.08 0.89
C THR A 91 -0.49 12.14 1.82
N VAL A 92 0.25 12.72 2.75
CA VAL A 92 0.98 11.93 3.76
C VAL A 92 0.01 11.03 4.56
N PRO A 93 -1.15 11.52 5.04
CA PRO A 93 -2.11 10.65 5.73
C PRO A 93 -2.60 9.47 4.88
N GLN A 94 -2.81 9.66 3.57
CA GLN A 94 -3.23 8.56 2.69
C GLN A 94 -2.17 7.47 2.60
N LYS A 95 -0.91 7.85 2.50
CA LYS A 95 0.22 6.91 2.47
C LYS A 95 0.35 6.16 3.79
N ILE A 96 0.22 6.89 4.90
CA ILE A 96 0.30 6.31 6.24
C ILE A 96 -0.84 5.30 6.46
N GLU A 97 -2.04 5.59 5.97
CA GLU A 97 -3.17 4.67 6.09
C GLU A 97 -2.88 3.31 5.45
N ILE A 98 -2.28 3.30 4.26
CA ILE A 98 -1.89 2.05 3.59
C ILE A 98 -0.84 1.30 4.42
N ILE A 99 0.15 2.01 4.94
CA ILE A 99 1.20 1.39 5.76
C ILE A 99 0.61 0.85 7.06
N PHE A 100 -0.33 1.56 7.67
CA PHE A 100 -1.03 1.07 8.84
C PHE A 100 -1.70 -0.29 8.56
N LYS A 101 -2.37 -0.42 7.43
CA LYS A 101 -3.01 -1.68 7.03
C LYS A 101 -2.01 -2.80 6.84
N VAL A 102 -0.79 -2.49 6.37
CA VAL A 102 0.29 -3.47 6.26
C VAL A 102 0.76 -3.92 7.65
N TYR A 103 0.89 -2.99 8.59
CA TYR A 103 1.32 -3.29 9.94
C TYR A 103 0.25 -4.02 10.76
N ASP A 104 -1.02 -3.77 10.47
CA ASP A 104 -2.14 -4.43 11.13
C ASP A 104 -2.32 -5.85 10.57
N SER A 105 -1.44 -6.74 10.98
CA SER A 105 -1.34 -8.09 10.41
C SER A 105 -2.59 -8.92 10.56
N ASP A 106 -3.34 -8.73 11.64
CA ASP A 106 -4.56 -9.49 11.92
C ASP A 106 -5.85 -8.74 11.58
N CYS A 107 -5.71 -7.56 10.97
CA CYS A 107 -6.83 -6.75 10.48
C CYS A 107 -7.84 -6.36 11.58
N ASN A 108 -7.35 -6.14 12.81
CA ASN A 108 -8.20 -5.77 13.94
C ASN A 108 -8.33 -4.26 14.18
N GLY A 109 -7.70 -3.44 13.32
CA GLY A 109 -7.73 -1.99 13.44
C GLY A 109 -6.71 -1.42 14.43
N LYS A 110 -5.81 -2.25 14.95
CA LYS A 110 -4.80 -1.86 15.92
C LYS A 110 -3.44 -2.41 15.53
N VAL A 111 -2.40 -1.63 15.78
CA VAL A 111 -1.01 -2.01 15.55
C VAL A 111 -0.31 -2.09 16.90
N THR A 112 0.29 -3.24 17.19
CA THR A 112 1.03 -3.46 18.44
C THR A 112 2.52 -3.25 18.22
N PHE A 113 3.28 -3.16 19.30
CA PHE A 113 4.74 -3.13 19.24
C PHE A 113 5.29 -4.33 18.48
N ASN A 114 4.70 -5.51 18.68
CA ASN A 114 5.12 -6.73 18.02
C ASN A 114 4.90 -6.64 16.51
N ASP A 115 3.76 -6.09 16.08
CA ASP A 115 3.47 -5.86 14.66
C ASP A 115 4.51 -4.93 14.02
N LEU A 116 4.85 -3.84 14.71
CA LEU A 116 5.88 -2.90 14.25
C LEU A 116 7.24 -3.57 14.12
N ASN A 117 7.60 -4.40 15.11
CA ASN A 117 8.85 -5.11 15.08
C ASN A 117 8.95 -6.10 13.92
N GLU A 118 7.87 -6.80 13.64
CA GLU A 118 7.82 -7.74 12.51
C GLU A 118 8.01 -7.04 11.18
N VAL A 119 7.34 -5.92 10.97
CA VAL A 119 7.46 -5.18 9.72
C VAL A 119 8.85 -4.57 9.58
N LEU A 120 9.39 -4.03 10.67
CA LEU A 120 10.75 -3.50 10.64
C LEU A 120 11.77 -4.61 10.36
N HIS A 121 11.54 -5.80 10.87
CA HIS A 121 12.38 -6.96 10.57
C HIS A 121 12.34 -7.29 9.07
N ASP A 122 11.15 -7.28 8.47
CA ASP A 122 11.00 -7.55 7.03
C ASP A 122 11.72 -6.50 6.18
N LEU A 123 11.71 -5.23 6.62
CA LEU A 123 12.34 -4.14 5.89
C LEU A 123 13.87 -4.12 6.04
N THR A 124 14.38 -4.49 7.22
CA THR A 124 15.81 -4.36 7.52
C THR A 124 16.58 -5.68 7.38
N GLY A 125 15.89 -6.81 7.46
CA GLY A 125 16.51 -8.11 7.38
C GLY A 125 17.62 -8.26 8.41
N SER A 126 18.82 -8.59 7.93
CA SER A 126 19.99 -8.78 8.80
C SER A 126 20.76 -7.50 9.12
N PHE A 127 20.35 -6.35 8.55
CA PHE A 127 21.03 -5.09 8.82
C PHE A 127 20.89 -4.64 10.27
N MET A 128 19.78 -4.99 10.92
CA MET A 128 19.56 -4.66 12.32
C MET A 128 19.30 -5.94 13.10
N SER A 129 19.90 -6.06 14.27
CA SER A 129 19.59 -7.14 15.20
C SER A 129 18.22 -6.91 15.84
N GLU A 130 17.65 -7.95 16.41
CA GLU A 130 16.39 -7.83 17.13
C GLU A 130 16.47 -6.81 18.26
N LYS A 131 17.59 -6.79 18.98
CA LYS A 131 17.83 -5.83 20.04
C LYS A 131 17.81 -4.40 19.50
N GLN A 132 18.50 -4.15 18.40
CA GLN A 132 18.53 -2.82 17.77
C GLN A 132 17.15 -2.37 17.32
N ARG A 133 16.37 -3.28 16.69
CA ARG A 133 15.02 -2.97 16.26
C ARG A 133 14.13 -2.56 17.43
N LYS A 134 14.16 -3.32 18.51
CA LYS A 134 13.37 -3.04 19.69
C LYS A 134 13.77 -1.72 20.36
N GLU A 135 15.07 -1.41 20.39
CA GLU A 135 15.56 -0.14 20.95
C GLU A 135 15.06 1.05 20.11
N VAL A 136 15.18 0.96 18.79
CA VAL A 136 14.73 2.03 17.89
C VAL A 136 13.21 2.24 18.02
N LEU A 137 12.43 1.17 18.01
CA LEU A 137 10.98 1.26 18.13
C LEU A 137 10.57 1.79 19.50
N SER A 138 11.21 1.36 20.56
CA SER A 138 10.90 1.83 21.92
C SER A 138 11.16 3.32 22.04
N GLN A 139 12.27 3.81 21.50
CA GLN A 139 12.60 5.22 21.53
C GLN A 139 11.60 6.03 20.71
N LEU A 140 11.26 5.55 19.52
CA LEU A 140 10.30 6.21 18.64
C LEU A 140 8.94 6.36 19.32
N LEU A 141 8.45 5.30 19.95
CA LEU A 141 7.20 5.31 20.67
C LEU A 141 7.26 6.25 21.88
N HIS A 142 8.34 6.20 22.62
CA HIS A 142 8.52 7.06 23.80
C HIS A 142 8.49 8.54 23.43
N GLU A 143 9.17 8.92 22.35
CA GLU A 143 9.20 10.30 21.87
C GLU A 143 7.80 10.80 21.47
N ALA A 144 6.95 9.89 20.98
CA ALA A 144 5.59 10.22 20.60
C ALA A 144 4.58 10.09 21.74
N GLY A 145 5.03 9.68 22.94
CA GLY A 145 4.16 9.57 24.12
C GLY A 145 3.48 8.20 24.28
N TYR A 146 4.02 7.16 23.66
CA TYR A 146 3.47 5.80 23.74
C TYR A 146 4.48 4.84 24.38
N THR A 147 4.03 3.65 24.71
CA THR A 147 4.87 2.59 25.31
C THR A 147 4.77 1.32 24.48
N LYS A 148 5.58 0.31 24.88
CA LYS A 148 5.54 -1.01 24.23
C LYS A 148 4.20 -1.73 24.36
N GLU A 149 3.42 -1.38 25.39
CA GLU A 149 2.13 -1.97 25.65
C GLU A 149 0.99 -1.26 24.93
N SER A 150 1.29 -0.14 24.28
CA SER A 150 0.27 0.62 23.56
C SER A 150 -0.21 -0.13 22.33
N SER A 151 -1.52 -0.13 22.12
CA SER A 151 -2.13 -0.56 20.87
C SER A 151 -2.46 0.70 20.09
N LEU A 152 -1.88 0.83 18.91
CA LEU A 152 -1.98 2.06 18.11
C LEU A 152 -3.16 1.97 17.15
N LEU A 153 -4.03 2.95 17.21
CA LEU A 153 -5.06 3.17 16.21
C LEU A 153 -4.46 3.98 15.06
N LEU A 154 -5.21 4.14 13.97
CA LEU A 154 -4.70 4.85 12.80
C LEU A 154 -4.23 6.27 13.13
N HIS A 155 -4.99 7.02 13.93
CA HIS A 155 -4.60 8.39 14.28
C HIS A 155 -3.31 8.43 15.13
N ASP A 156 -3.10 7.45 16.00
CA ASP A 156 -1.87 7.33 16.78
C ASP A 156 -0.67 7.05 15.86
N PHE A 157 -0.88 6.15 14.91
CA PHE A 157 0.14 5.77 13.94
C PHE A 157 0.53 6.96 13.05
N ILE A 158 -0.45 7.73 12.60
CA ILE A 158 -0.21 8.95 11.82
C ILE A 158 0.66 9.92 12.63
N LYS A 159 0.33 10.13 13.90
CA LYS A 159 1.08 11.03 14.79
C LYS A 159 2.54 10.58 14.92
N ILE A 160 2.77 9.29 15.12
CA ILE A 160 4.12 8.74 15.28
C ILE A 160 4.92 8.91 13.98
N MET A 161 4.33 8.60 12.85
CA MET A 161 5.02 8.65 11.57
C MET A 161 5.34 10.08 11.16
N GLU A 162 4.45 11.02 11.41
CA GLU A 162 4.72 12.44 11.15
C GLU A 162 5.84 12.97 12.04
N HIS A 163 5.85 12.57 13.31
CA HIS A 163 6.88 12.98 14.26
C HIS A 163 8.26 12.43 13.91
N SER A 164 8.31 11.22 13.38
CA SER A 164 9.57 10.54 13.06
C SER A 164 10.31 11.15 11.87
N GLY A 165 9.62 11.93 11.03
CA GLY A 165 10.20 12.48 9.81
C GLY A 165 10.55 11.42 8.78
N LEU A 166 10.03 10.22 8.89
CA LEU A 166 10.27 9.15 7.92
C LEU A 166 9.71 9.54 6.57
N LYS A 167 10.55 9.42 5.55
CA LYS A 167 10.11 9.62 4.18
C LYS A 167 9.42 8.36 3.71
N MET A 168 8.18 8.52 3.27
CA MET A 168 7.35 7.42 2.81
C MET A 168 7.07 7.56 1.33
N GLU A 169 8.13 7.79 0.56
CA GLU A 169 8.01 7.91 -0.88
C GLU A 169 8.27 6.55 -1.51
N VAL A 170 7.32 6.10 -2.28
CA VAL A 170 7.46 4.94 -3.14
C VAL A 170 7.34 5.44 -4.56
N GLU A 171 8.37 5.19 -5.35
CA GLU A 171 8.33 5.53 -6.77
C GLU A 171 7.52 4.47 -7.50
N ILE A 172 6.51 4.92 -8.21
CA ILE A 172 5.76 4.06 -9.12
C ILE A 172 6.39 4.25 -10.49
N PRO A 173 6.85 3.16 -11.13
CA PRO A 173 7.42 3.28 -12.46
C PRO A 173 6.41 3.86 -13.44
N GLU A 174 6.82 4.87 -14.19
CA GLU A 174 6.02 5.43 -15.27
C GLU A 174 6.28 4.62 -16.53
N ASP A 175 5.25 4.30 -17.23
CA ASP A 175 5.34 3.66 -18.53
C ASP A 175 5.42 4.71 -19.65
#